data_1bc62b7722c60a55ca34f4a9f292008e
#
_entry.id   1bc62b7722c60a55ca34f4a9f292008e
#
_cell.length_a   1.000
_cell.length_b   1.000
_cell.length_c   1.000
_cell.angle_alpha   90.00
_cell.angle_beta   90.00
_cell.angle_gamma   90.00
#
_symmetry.space_group_name_H-M   'P 1'
#
loop_
_entity.id
_entity.type
_entity.pdbx_description
1 polymer ?
#
loop_
_entity_poly.entity_id
_entity_poly.type
_entity_poly.pdbx_seq_one_letter_code
_entity_poly.pdbx_strand_id
1 'polypeptide(L)'
;TELERLREIESLRELHPTILSNVVCTSFGSARAGVLVSPWLRGEPVRTLCERNLAQMLAVEAELARWGWFDWDPSPGNLLDDGQHISVFDFGYMWPFDPLHEFNSNGLTDPDFHVPERLETRTLSGLWLDEADPLPLFRRWRELCLAWARGELQYLSREGASAPVLARMQGLVGEWSAALASDEALAANWWRDMYRSHRLDILDDLSGKSCGPLTLRRLDWLEQAVREHFPALVDNLAPDEAGLGQAGLLQRLGGLREQ
;
A
#
# COMPACT_ATOMS: atom_id res chain seq x y z
N THR A 1 -14.74 11.37 10.17
CA THR A 1 -13.81 12.48 9.78
C THR A 1 -12.41 12.17 10.28
N GLU A 2 -11.38 12.78 9.70
CA GLU A 2 -10.00 12.67 10.18
C GLU A 2 -9.89 13.02 11.67
N LEU A 3 -10.53 14.09 12.11
CA LEU A 3 -10.55 14.49 13.52
C LEU A 3 -11.12 13.40 14.47
N GLU A 4 -12.12 12.66 14.05
CA GLU A 4 -12.67 11.56 14.83
C GLU A 4 -11.65 10.45 15.00
N ARG A 5 -10.97 10.05 13.90
CA ARG A 5 -9.92 9.03 13.91
C ARG A 5 -8.76 9.42 14.82
N LEU A 6 -8.27 10.65 14.68
CA LEU A 6 -7.20 11.15 15.54
C LEU A 6 -7.59 11.18 17.02
N ARG A 7 -8.83 11.53 17.36
CA ARG A 7 -9.34 11.45 18.74
C ARG A 7 -9.36 10.03 19.29
N GLU A 8 -9.76 9.07 18.45
CA GLU A 8 -9.78 7.66 18.85
C GLU A 8 -8.35 7.14 19.04
N ILE A 9 -7.40 7.52 18.19
CA ILE A 9 -5.98 7.21 18.34
C ILE A 9 -5.43 7.80 19.65
N GLU A 10 -5.74 9.06 19.99
CA GLU A 10 -5.30 9.66 21.24
C GLU A 10 -5.94 8.96 22.45
N SER A 11 -7.21 8.56 22.37
CA SER A 11 -7.86 7.78 23.44
C SER A 11 -7.20 6.41 23.63
N LEU A 12 -6.78 5.75 22.55
CA LEU A 12 -6.03 4.50 22.63
C LEU A 12 -4.65 4.71 23.28
N ARG A 13 -3.96 5.83 22.98
CA ARG A 13 -2.66 6.17 23.59
C ARG A 13 -2.76 6.44 25.08
N GLU A 14 -3.88 7.00 25.56
CA GLU A 14 -4.11 7.15 27.01
C GLU A 14 -4.12 5.81 27.73
N LEU A 15 -4.66 4.76 27.08
CA LEU A 15 -4.72 3.40 27.63
C LEU A 15 -3.41 2.61 27.38
N HIS A 16 -2.75 2.88 26.27
CA HIS A 16 -1.57 2.18 25.78
C HIS A 16 -0.50 3.17 25.31
N PRO A 17 0.28 3.81 26.21
CA PRO A 17 1.15 4.95 25.87
C PRO A 17 2.28 4.68 24.85
N THR A 18 2.57 3.42 24.54
CA THR A 18 3.65 3.03 23.62
C THR A 18 3.20 2.67 22.21
N ILE A 19 1.88 2.61 21.98
CA ILE A 19 1.35 2.27 20.66
C ILE A 19 1.38 3.46 19.70
N LEU A 20 1.42 3.16 18.40
CA LEU A 20 1.29 4.15 17.33
C LEU A 20 2.26 5.34 17.52
N SER A 21 3.48 5.06 18.03
CA SER A 21 4.47 6.10 18.34
C SER A 21 4.93 6.88 17.10
N ASN A 22 4.79 6.27 15.92
CA ASN A 22 5.14 6.86 14.64
C ASN A 22 3.96 7.59 13.96
N VAL A 23 2.79 7.59 14.59
CA VAL A 23 1.61 8.34 14.13
C VAL A 23 1.61 9.72 14.78
N VAL A 24 1.28 10.76 14.03
CA VAL A 24 1.21 12.14 14.54
C VAL A 24 0.30 12.25 15.78
N CYS A 25 0.75 13.01 16.77
CA CYS A 25 -0.11 13.35 17.93
C CYS A 25 -0.98 14.56 17.59
N THR A 26 -2.21 14.57 18.11
CA THR A 26 -3.12 15.71 17.94
C THR A 26 -3.22 16.51 19.24
N SER A 27 -2.72 17.74 19.21
CA SER A 27 -2.77 18.66 20.37
C SER A 27 -4.12 19.35 20.50
N PHE A 28 -4.77 19.65 19.39
CA PHE A 28 -6.09 20.29 19.35
C PHE A 28 -6.80 19.99 18.03
N GLY A 29 -8.13 19.88 18.07
CA GLY A 29 -8.94 19.73 16.88
C GLY A 29 -10.35 20.27 17.05
N SER A 30 -10.87 20.96 16.03
CA SER A 30 -12.22 21.52 15.99
C SER A 30 -12.88 21.30 14.63
N ALA A 31 -13.84 20.39 14.56
CA ALA A 31 -14.63 20.18 13.35
C ALA A 31 -15.40 21.45 12.92
N ARG A 32 -15.88 22.25 13.90
CA ARG A 32 -16.59 23.51 13.61
C ARG A 32 -15.70 24.56 12.96
N ALA A 33 -14.44 24.63 13.36
CA ALA A 33 -13.47 25.60 12.84
C ALA A 33 -12.71 25.03 11.62
N GLY A 34 -12.81 23.72 11.33
CA GLY A 34 -12.03 23.07 10.29
C GLY A 34 -10.51 23.09 10.60
N VAL A 35 -10.12 22.96 11.87
CA VAL A 35 -8.72 23.11 12.29
C VAL A 35 -8.27 21.87 13.05
N LEU A 36 -7.10 21.36 12.68
CA LEU A 36 -6.28 20.40 13.42
C LEU A 36 -4.94 21.05 13.76
N VAL A 37 -4.45 20.78 14.96
CA VAL A 37 -3.15 21.25 15.44
C VAL A 37 -2.37 20.07 15.99
N SER A 38 -1.19 19.84 15.42
CA SER A 38 -0.26 18.79 15.81
C SER A 38 1.12 19.38 16.07
N PRO A 39 1.98 18.75 16.87
CA PRO A 39 3.38 19.13 16.96
C PRO A 39 4.02 19.09 15.55
N TRP A 40 4.97 19.98 15.34
CA TRP A 40 5.75 19.97 14.10
C TRP A 40 6.55 18.67 13.99
N LEU A 41 6.26 17.87 12.97
CA LEU A 41 7.02 16.67 12.64
C LEU A 41 8.32 17.07 11.91
N ARG A 42 9.42 16.43 12.30
CA ARG A 42 10.70 16.57 11.60
C ARG A 42 10.75 15.58 10.45
N GLY A 43 11.52 15.90 9.42
CA GLY A 43 11.73 15.03 8.26
C GLY A 43 11.21 15.64 6.97
N GLU A 44 11.45 14.92 5.89
CA GLU A 44 11.00 15.25 4.54
C GLU A 44 10.13 14.10 4.01
N PRO A 45 9.23 14.36 3.08
CA PRO A 45 8.49 13.29 2.41
C PRO A 45 9.44 12.22 1.86
N VAL A 46 9.08 10.95 2.00
CA VAL A 46 9.90 9.83 1.51
C VAL A 46 10.10 9.97 0.02
N ARG A 47 11.37 10.07 -0.42
CA ARG A 47 11.76 10.23 -1.83
C ARG A 47 12.63 9.11 -2.35
N THR A 48 13.33 8.41 -1.47
CA THR A 48 14.21 7.29 -1.79
C THR A 48 13.93 6.13 -0.87
N LEU A 49 14.06 4.92 -1.40
CA LEU A 49 13.76 3.70 -0.66
C LEU A 49 15.04 3.08 -0.12
N CYS A 50 14.96 2.55 1.09
CA CYS A 50 15.98 1.72 1.72
C CYS A 50 15.31 0.70 2.65
N GLU A 51 16.07 -0.32 3.07
CA GLU A 51 15.52 -1.36 3.94
C GLU A 51 14.88 -0.81 5.22
N ARG A 52 15.50 0.22 5.84
CA ARG A 52 14.98 0.83 7.07
C ARG A 52 13.58 1.43 6.86
N ASN A 53 13.43 2.31 5.87
CA ASN A 53 12.14 3.00 5.67
C ASN A 53 11.06 2.04 5.15
N LEU A 54 11.38 1.05 4.33
CA LEU A 54 10.45 -0.01 3.94
C LEU A 54 9.92 -0.77 5.18
N ALA A 55 10.81 -1.17 6.09
CA ALA A 55 10.41 -1.88 7.30
C ALA A 55 9.55 -1.02 8.23
N GLN A 56 9.87 0.27 8.37
CA GLN A 56 9.14 1.18 9.25
C GLN A 56 7.77 1.57 8.67
N MET A 57 7.65 1.82 7.37
CA MET A 57 6.36 2.06 6.71
C MET A 57 5.44 0.84 6.89
N LEU A 58 5.94 -0.36 6.62
CA LEU A 58 5.15 -1.58 6.83
C LEU A 58 4.73 -1.75 8.29
N ALA A 59 5.64 -1.47 9.24
CA ALA A 59 5.35 -1.65 10.66
C ALA A 59 4.26 -0.71 11.16
N VAL A 60 4.29 0.58 10.78
CA VAL A 60 3.29 1.55 11.26
C VAL A 60 1.92 1.27 10.65
N GLU A 61 1.84 0.97 9.36
CA GLU A 61 0.57 0.63 8.70
C GLU A 61 -0.01 -0.69 9.23
N ALA A 62 0.85 -1.68 9.49
CA ALA A 62 0.42 -2.93 10.12
C ALA A 62 -0.08 -2.74 11.57
N GLU A 63 0.53 -1.82 12.31
CA GLU A 63 0.06 -1.48 13.66
C GLU A 63 -1.30 -0.80 13.62
N LEU A 64 -1.50 0.17 12.71
CA LEU A 64 -2.81 0.80 12.48
C LEU A 64 -3.88 -0.24 12.13
N ALA A 65 -3.58 -1.17 11.22
CA ALA A 65 -4.50 -2.23 10.84
C ALA A 65 -4.87 -3.15 12.00
N ARG A 66 -3.94 -3.51 12.88
CA ARG A 66 -4.21 -4.31 14.10
C ARG A 66 -5.13 -3.60 15.09
N TRP A 67 -5.08 -2.28 15.12
CA TRP A 67 -5.97 -1.46 15.93
C TRP A 67 -7.31 -1.16 15.25
N GLY A 68 -7.57 -1.76 14.09
CA GLY A 68 -8.83 -1.64 13.36
C GLY A 68 -8.93 -0.41 12.47
N TRP A 69 -7.80 0.11 12.00
CA TRP A 69 -7.74 1.22 11.07
C TRP A 69 -7.12 0.80 9.74
N PHE A 70 -7.85 0.93 8.64
CA PHE A 70 -7.34 0.67 7.30
C PHE A 70 -7.05 1.98 6.58
N ASP A 71 -5.78 2.23 6.28
CA ASP A 71 -5.37 3.39 5.50
C ASP A 71 -5.41 3.06 4.00
N TRP A 72 -6.24 3.80 3.28
CA TRP A 72 -6.37 3.67 1.82
C TRP A 72 -5.33 4.50 1.06
N ASP A 73 -4.75 5.51 1.70
CA ASP A 73 -3.85 6.46 1.04
C ASP A 73 -2.54 6.71 1.82
N PRO A 74 -1.73 5.68 2.07
CA PRO A 74 -0.39 5.87 2.62
C PRO A 74 0.55 6.44 1.54
N SER A 75 0.25 7.65 1.06
CA SER A 75 1.02 8.31 -0.01
C SER A 75 2.36 8.87 0.50
N PRO A 76 3.38 9.08 -0.38
CA PRO A 76 4.67 9.60 0.04
C PRO A 76 4.59 10.96 0.74
N GLY A 77 3.57 11.77 0.39
CA GLY A 77 3.31 13.06 1.02
C GLY A 77 2.91 12.96 2.49
N ASN A 78 2.33 11.83 2.89
CA ASN A 78 1.83 11.54 4.23
C ASN A 78 2.85 10.81 5.12
N LEU A 79 4.04 10.52 4.58
CA LEU A 79 5.11 9.77 5.21
C LEU A 79 6.38 10.63 5.31
N LEU A 80 6.73 11.09 6.52
CA LEU A 80 7.93 11.89 6.74
C LEU A 80 9.07 11.01 7.26
N ASP A 81 10.23 11.13 6.63
CA ASP A 81 11.48 10.46 7.02
C ASP A 81 12.46 11.50 7.60
N ASP A 82 12.81 11.38 8.88
CA ASP A 82 13.81 12.23 9.53
C ASP A 82 15.24 11.66 9.46
N GLY A 83 15.42 10.56 8.71
CA GLY A 83 16.67 9.80 8.58
C GLY A 83 16.82 8.67 9.60
N GLN A 84 15.97 8.60 10.62
CA GLN A 84 15.94 7.54 11.63
C GLN A 84 14.55 6.89 11.74
N HIS A 85 13.50 7.69 11.67
CA HIS A 85 12.12 7.26 11.87
C HIS A 85 11.21 7.77 10.75
N ILE A 86 10.21 6.94 10.42
CA ILE A 86 9.07 7.34 9.60
C ILE A 86 7.96 7.83 10.53
N SER A 87 7.40 9.00 10.23
CA SER A 87 6.18 9.51 10.87
C SER A 87 5.05 9.56 9.86
N VAL A 88 3.83 9.18 10.30
CA VAL A 88 2.62 9.16 9.47
C VAL A 88 1.65 10.24 9.95
N PHE A 89 1.04 10.93 9.01
CA PHE A 89 0.01 11.96 9.24
C PHE A 89 -0.98 11.97 8.06
N ASP A 90 -2.05 12.76 8.17
CA ASP A 90 -3.17 12.84 7.21
C ASP A 90 -3.97 11.53 7.09
N PHE A 91 -4.98 11.41 7.94
CA PHE A 91 -5.84 10.24 8.02
C PHE A 91 -7.21 10.46 7.37
N GLY A 92 -7.27 11.32 6.35
CA GLY A 92 -8.49 11.61 5.60
C GLY A 92 -9.12 10.36 4.97
N TYR A 93 -8.30 9.44 4.49
CA TYR A 93 -8.70 8.20 3.84
C TYR A 93 -8.53 6.94 4.70
N MET A 94 -8.40 7.10 6.01
CA MET A 94 -8.37 5.99 6.95
C MET A 94 -9.78 5.64 7.41
N TRP A 95 -10.15 4.35 7.42
CA TRP A 95 -11.47 3.87 7.78
C TRP A 95 -11.41 2.73 8.80
N PRO A 96 -12.36 2.67 9.76
CA PRO A 96 -12.42 1.59 10.72
C PRO A 96 -12.83 0.27 10.05
N PHE A 97 -12.30 -0.85 10.56
CA PHE A 97 -12.69 -2.21 10.20
C PHE A 97 -12.42 -3.16 11.37
N ASP A 98 -12.98 -4.36 11.31
CA ASP A 98 -12.71 -5.42 12.28
C ASP A 98 -11.65 -6.39 11.71
N PRO A 99 -10.36 -6.31 12.15
CA PRO A 99 -9.30 -7.13 11.59
C PRO A 99 -9.48 -8.63 11.82
N LEU A 100 -10.35 -9.04 12.75
CA LEU A 100 -10.65 -10.45 12.98
C LEU A 100 -11.72 -11.00 12.02
N HIS A 101 -12.55 -10.15 11.42
CA HIS A 101 -13.69 -10.56 10.61
C HIS A 101 -13.72 -9.98 9.20
N GLU A 102 -12.88 -9.00 8.90
CA GLU A 102 -12.85 -8.24 7.65
C GLU A 102 -11.43 -8.19 7.06
N PHE A 103 -11.31 -8.06 5.74
CA PHE A 103 -10.02 -7.87 5.06
C PHE A 103 -9.51 -6.43 5.17
N ASN A 104 -10.45 -5.50 5.11
CA ASN A 104 -10.26 -4.05 5.16
C ASN A 104 -11.63 -3.39 5.43
N SER A 105 -11.73 -2.08 5.35
CA SER A 105 -12.98 -1.35 5.63
C SER A 105 -14.12 -1.59 4.61
N ASN A 106 -13.89 -2.36 3.54
CA ASN A 106 -14.92 -2.86 2.62
C ASN A 106 -15.45 -4.25 3.04
N GLY A 107 -15.12 -4.73 4.23
CA GLY A 107 -15.53 -6.03 4.73
C GLY A 107 -14.77 -7.17 4.07
N LEU A 108 -15.51 -8.17 3.55
CA LEU A 108 -14.97 -9.36 2.89
C LEU A 108 -15.05 -9.30 1.35
N THR A 109 -15.34 -8.14 0.77
CA THR A 109 -15.58 -8.03 -0.68
C THR A 109 -14.33 -7.82 -1.50
N ASP A 110 -13.30 -7.16 -0.93
CA ASP A 110 -12.10 -6.74 -1.65
C ASP A 110 -10.82 -7.34 -1.03
N PRO A 111 -10.58 -8.66 -1.16
CA PRO A 111 -9.47 -9.35 -0.51
C PRO A 111 -8.08 -8.94 -1.05
N ASP A 112 -8.03 -8.29 -2.21
CA ASP A 112 -6.77 -7.89 -2.85
C ASP A 112 -6.18 -6.63 -2.23
N PHE A 113 -6.98 -5.82 -1.53
CA PHE A 113 -6.50 -4.66 -0.80
C PHE A 113 -6.09 -5.05 0.63
N HIS A 114 -4.82 -4.92 0.90
CA HIS A 114 -4.18 -5.18 2.19
C HIS A 114 -3.01 -4.23 2.42
N VAL A 115 -2.50 -4.14 3.65
CA VAL A 115 -1.47 -3.17 4.03
C VAL A 115 -0.28 -3.09 3.06
N PRO A 116 0.45 -4.19 2.73
CA PRO A 116 1.54 -4.09 1.75
C PRO A 116 1.10 -3.61 0.37
N GLU A 117 -0.08 -4.01 -0.09
CA GLU A 117 -0.60 -3.60 -1.39
C GLU A 117 -0.87 -2.09 -1.43
N ARG A 118 -1.44 -1.52 -0.37
CA ARG A 118 -1.66 -0.07 -0.30
C ARG A 118 -0.35 0.70 -0.34
N LEU A 119 0.66 0.27 0.42
CA LEU A 119 2.00 0.85 0.34
C LEU A 119 2.60 0.72 -1.05
N GLU A 120 2.48 -0.43 -1.70
CA GLU A 120 2.95 -0.64 -3.07
C GLU A 120 2.29 0.31 -4.05
N THR A 121 0.98 0.38 -4.04
CA THR A 121 0.21 1.19 -4.99
C THR A 121 0.42 2.68 -4.74
N ARG A 122 0.27 3.14 -3.50
CA ARG A 122 0.26 4.58 -3.20
C ARG A 122 1.65 5.19 -3.03
N THR A 123 2.65 4.41 -2.59
CA THR A 123 3.99 4.93 -2.30
C THR A 123 5.07 4.29 -3.16
N LEU A 124 5.25 2.97 -3.01
CA LEU A 124 6.49 2.33 -3.48
C LEU A 124 6.59 2.29 -4.99
N SER A 125 5.48 2.01 -5.71
CA SER A 125 5.48 1.92 -7.17
C SER A 125 5.98 3.20 -7.84
N GLY A 126 5.56 4.36 -7.33
CA GLY A 126 6.02 5.66 -7.84
C GLY A 126 7.51 5.91 -7.60
N LEU A 127 8.03 5.52 -6.42
CA LEU A 127 9.43 5.68 -6.04
C LEU A 127 10.34 4.69 -6.80
N TRP A 128 9.87 3.48 -7.08
CA TRP A 128 10.63 2.51 -7.88
C TRP A 128 10.80 2.91 -9.35
N LEU A 129 10.02 3.86 -9.88
CA LEU A 129 10.26 4.41 -11.22
C LEU A 129 11.62 5.14 -11.35
N ASP A 130 12.21 5.55 -10.22
CA ASP A 130 13.50 6.24 -10.17
C ASP A 130 14.67 5.27 -9.91
N GLU A 131 14.39 3.98 -9.63
CA GLU A 131 15.42 2.97 -9.37
C GLU A 131 15.91 2.30 -10.67
N ALA A 132 17.21 2.35 -10.90
CA ALA A 132 17.82 1.73 -12.09
C ALA A 132 17.76 0.19 -12.04
N ASP A 133 17.85 -0.40 -10.87
CA ASP A 133 17.72 -1.84 -10.62
C ASP A 133 16.85 -2.07 -9.36
N PRO A 134 15.53 -2.18 -9.51
CA PRO A 134 14.62 -2.29 -8.37
C PRO A 134 14.57 -3.68 -7.73
N LEU A 135 14.99 -4.74 -8.42
CA LEU A 135 14.79 -6.13 -7.98
C LEU A 135 15.46 -6.48 -6.64
N PRO A 136 16.69 -6.03 -6.32
CA PRO A 136 17.28 -6.30 -5.01
C PRO A 136 16.46 -5.71 -3.86
N LEU A 137 15.99 -4.48 -4.02
CA LEU A 137 15.18 -3.81 -3.00
C LEU A 137 13.76 -4.38 -2.94
N PHE A 138 13.20 -4.78 -4.08
CA PHE A 138 11.91 -5.47 -4.14
C PHE A 138 11.97 -6.85 -3.48
N ARG A 139 13.07 -7.59 -3.63
CA ARG A 139 13.31 -8.84 -2.89
C ARG A 139 13.22 -8.57 -1.38
N ARG A 140 13.92 -7.53 -0.91
CA ARG A 140 13.90 -7.17 0.50
C ARG A 140 12.50 -6.79 0.98
N TRP A 141 11.77 -6.07 0.17
CA TRP A 141 10.36 -5.76 0.43
C TRP A 141 9.52 -7.05 0.56
N ARG A 142 9.64 -7.99 -0.36
CA ARG A 142 8.92 -9.27 -0.29
C ARG A 142 9.28 -10.11 0.93
N GLU A 143 10.54 -10.09 1.37
CA GLU A 143 10.97 -10.73 2.60
C GLU A 143 10.29 -10.10 3.83
N LEU A 144 10.19 -8.77 3.89
CA LEU A 144 9.46 -8.05 4.94
C LEU A 144 7.95 -8.38 4.91
N CYS A 145 7.33 -8.37 3.74
CA CYS A 145 5.92 -8.73 3.57
C CYS A 145 5.65 -10.17 4.03
N LEU A 146 6.50 -11.13 3.65
CA LEU A 146 6.37 -12.53 4.06
C LEU A 146 6.53 -12.69 5.57
N ALA A 147 7.51 -12.01 6.16
CA ALA A 147 7.72 -12.03 7.62
C ALA A 147 6.51 -11.45 8.36
N TRP A 148 5.99 -10.31 7.88
CA TRP A 148 4.77 -9.71 8.39
C TRP A 148 3.56 -10.66 8.27
N ALA A 149 3.30 -11.22 7.09
CA ALA A 149 2.15 -12.09 6.87
C ALA A 149 2.18 -13.34 7.77
N ARG A 150 3.36 -13.93 8.00
CA ARG A 150 3.51 -15.05 8.92
C ARG A 150 3.22 -14.65 10.37
N GLY A 151 3.72 -13.51 10.80
CA GLY A 151 3.46 -12.97 12.13
C GLY A 151 1.99 -12.61 12.33
N GLU A 152 1.38 -12.02 11.31
CA GLU A 152 -0.03 -11.63 11.33
C GLU A 152 -0.96 -12.86 11.34
N LEU A 153 -0.66 -13.89 10.54
CA LEU A 153 -1.39 -15.15 10.57
C LEU A 153 -1.37 -15.82 11.95
N GLN A 154 -0.22 -15.78 12.64
CA GLN A 154 -0.13 -16.30 14.00
C GLN A 154 -0.95 -15.47 14.99
N TYR A 155 -0.88 -14.14 14.89
CA TYR A 155 -1.67 -13.23 15.72
C TYR A 155 -3.16 -13.47 15.52
N LEU A 156 -3.66 -13.39 14.29
CA LEU A 156 -5.06 -13.56 13.93
C LEU A 156 -5.59 -14.95 14.35
N SER A 157 -4.79 -16.01 14.19
CA SER A 157 -5.18 -17.36 14.63
C SER A 157 -5.34 -17.45 16.15
N ARG A 158 -4.48 -16.77 16.90
CA ARG A 158 -4.54 -16.74 18.39
C ARG A 158 -5.74 -15.93 18.87
N GLU A 159 -6.04 -14.81 18.21
CA GLU A 159 -7.16 -13.93 18.55
C GLU A 159 -8.52 -14.46 18.03
N GLY A 160 -8.53 -15.59 17.32
CA GLY A 160 -9.79 -16.24 16.88
C GLY A 160 -10.41 -15.60 15.64
N ALA A 161 -9.60 -15.09 14.73
CA ALA A 161 -10.08 -14.51 13.48
C ALA A 161 -10.91 -15.49 12.64
N SER A 162 -11.79 -14.95 11.81
CA SER A 162 -12.70 -15.72 10.96
C SER A 162 -11.96 -16.54 9.90
N ALA A 163 -12.57 -17.64 9.46
CA ALA A 163 -11.99 -18.52 8.45
C ALA A 163 -11.61 -17.80 7.13
N PRO A 164 -12.43 -16.88 6.58
CA PRO A 164 -12.03 -16.11 5.39
C PRO A 164 -10.77 -15.28 5.60
N VAL A 165 -10.63 -14.60 6.74
CA VAL A 165 -9.45 -13.77 7.08
C VAL A 165 -8.19 -14.64 7.18
N LEU A 166 -8.28 -15.77 7.89
CA LEU A 166 -7.17 -16.71 8.01
C LEU A 166 -6.77 -17.31 6.66
N ALA A 167 -7.74 -17.70 5.83
CA ALA A 167 -7.50 -18.25 4.49
C ALA A 167 -6.81 -17.21 3.59
N ARG A 168 -7.24 -15.95 3.63
CA ARG A 168 -6.59 -14.86 2.88
C ARG A 168 -5.14 -14.68 3.31
N MET A 169 -4.87 -14.64 4.61
CA MET A 169 -3.51 -14.51 5.15
C MET A 169 -2.61 -15.68 4.77
N GLN A 170 -3.15 -16.92 4.81
CA GLN A 170 -2.45 -18.12 4.31
C GLN A 170 -2.11 -18.00 2.83
N GLY A 171 -3.05 -17.45 2.03
CA GLY A 171 -2.84 -17.17 0.61
C GLY A 171 -1.65 -16.25 0.38
N LEU A 172 -1.55 -15.13 1.10
CA LEU A 172 -0.42 -14.20 1.02
C LEU A 172 0.91 -14.85 1.39
N VAL A 173 0.93 -15.65 2.46
CA VAL A 173 2.14 -16.42 2.84
C VAL A 173 2.57 -17.36 1.72
N GLY A 174 1.64 -18.08 1.09
CA GLY A 174 1.92 -18.96 -0.05
C GLY A 174 2.46 -18.21 -1.26
N GLU A 175 1.78 -17.13 -1.64
CA GLU A 175 2.13 -16.27 -2.78
C GLU A 175 3.54 -15.69 -2.66
N TRP A 176 3.86 -15.04 -1.54
CA TRP A 176 5.18 -14.42 -1.36
C TRP A 176 6.29 -15.43 -1.11
N SER A 177 5.96 -16.60 -0.51
CA SER A 177 6.93 -17.71 -0.44
C SER A 177 7.29 -18.23 -1.82
N ALA A 178 6.31 -18.35 -2.72
CA ALA A 178 6.53 -18.76 -4.11
C ALA A 178 7.32 -17.71 -4.89
N ALA A 179 7.01 -16.42 -4.72
CA ALA A 179 7.73 -15.31 -5.35
C ALA A 179 9.21 -15.28 -4.95
N LEU A 180 9.54 -15.63 -3.72
CA LEU A 180 10.92 -15.66 -3.20
C LEU A 180 11.68 -16.97 -3.51
N ALA A 181 11.06 -17.94 -4.19
CA ALA A 181 11.68 -19.24 -4.45
C ALA A 181 12.80 -19.20 -5.50
N SER A 182 12.76 -18.26 -6.45
CA SER A 182 13.80 -18.06 -7.44
C SER A 182 13.84 -16.60 -7.93
N ASP A 183 14.89 -16.23 -8.68
CA ASP A 183 15.01 -14.90 -9.28
C ASP A 183 13.95 -14.69 -10.38
N GLU A 184 13.63 -15.73 -11.14
CA GLU A 184 12.61 -15.70 -12.18
C GLU A 184 11.21 -15.51 -11.57
N ALA A 185 10.91 -16.20 -10.47
CA ALA A 185 9.63 -16.06 -9.76
C ALA A 185 9.49 -14.65 -9.15
N LEU A 186 10.58 -14.12 -8.60
CA LEU A 186 10.60 -12.76 -8.07
C LEU A 186 10.39 -11.72 -9.18
N ALA A 187 11.06 -11.86 -10.32
CA ALA A 187 10.88 -10.99 -11.47
C ALA A 187 9.45 -11.02 -12.01
N ALA A 188 8.84 -12.21 -12.11
CA ALA A 188 7.44 -12.36 -12.51
C ALA A 188 6.49 -11.67 -11.51
N ASN A 189 6.75 -11.82 -10.20
CA ASN A 189 5.99 -11.14 -9.15
C ASN A 189 6.16 -9.61 -9.25
N TRP A 190 7.37 -9.10 -9.51
CA TRP A 190 7.64 -7.69 -9.74
C TRP A 190 6.77 -7.11 -10.87
N TRP A 191 6.81 -7.72 -12.07
CA TRP A 191 6.05 -7.24 -13.23
C TRP A 191 4.55 -7.21 -12.94
N ARG A 192 4.02 -8.28 -12.34
CA ARG A 192 2.61 -8.39 -11.97
C ARG A 192 2.17 -7.27 -11.01
N ASP A 193 2.90 -7.11 -9.90
CA ASP A 193 2.48 -6.21 -8.83
C ASP A 193 2.69 -4.75 -9.22
N MET A 194 3.76 -4.44 -9.96
CA MET A 194 3.96 -3.09 -10.50
C MET A 194 2.93 -2.73 -11.55
N TYR A 195 2.59 -3.66 -12.45
CA TYR A 195 1.52 -3.43 -13.42
C TYR A 195 0.20 -3.10 -12.72
N ARG A 196 -0.19 -3.91 -11.74
CA ARG A 196 -1.40 -3.67 -10.93
C ARG A 196 -1.35 -2.31 -10.24
N SER A 197 -0.26 -2.00 -9.53
CA SER A 197 -0.11 -0.77 -8.75
C SER A 197 -0.17 0.49 -9.63
N HIS A 198 0.57 0.50 -10.73
CA HIS A 198 0.54 1.64 -11.65
C HIS A 198 -0.84 1.83 -12.30
N ARG A 199 -1.48 0.72 -12.69
CA ARG A 199 -2.83 0.76 -13.25
C ARG A 199 -3.85 1.33 -12.26
N LEU A 200 -3.87 0.85 -11.03
CA LEU A 200 -4.80 1.31 -10.00
C LEU A 200 -4.60 2.79 -9.70
N ASP A 201 -3.37 3.25 -9.54
CA ASP A 201 -3.08 4.63 -9.21
C ASP A 201 -3.43 5.59 -10.36
N ILE A 202 -3.24 5.18 -11.63
CA ILE A 202 -3.71 5.94 -12.80
C ILE A 202 -5.24 6.07 -12.81
N LEU A 203 -5.96 4.98 -12.49
CA LEU A 203 -7.42 5.01 -12.44
C LEU A 203 -7.94 5.90 -11.32
N ASP A 204 -7.25 5.91 -10.17
CA ASP A 204 -7.55 6.80 -9.05
C ASP A 204 -7.29 8.27 -9.45
N ASP A 205 -6.16 8.57 -10.10
CA ASP A 205 -5.84 9.91 -10.60
C ASP A 205 -6.89 10.41 -11.60
N LEU A 206 -7.32 9.58 -12.54
CA LEU A 206 -8.37 9.91 -13.52
C LEU A 206 -9.70 10.18 -12.82
N SER A 207 -10.11 9.31 -11.89
CA SER A 207 -11.35 9.48 -11.13
C SER A 207 -11.32 10.73 -10.26
N GLY A 208 -10.18 10.99 -9.60
CA GLY A 208 -9.96 12.15 -8.74
C GLY A 208 -9.67 13.45 -9.50
N LYS A 209 -9.48 13.41 -10.82
CA LYS A 209 -9.03 14.54 -11.64
C LYS A 209 -7.71 15.15 -11.14
N SER A 210 -6.79 14.29 -10.69
CA SER A 210 -5.48 14.64 -10.11
C SER A 210 -4.30 14.26 -11.00
N CYS A 211 -4.56 13.97 -12.29
CA CYS A 211 -3.52 13.58 -13.23
C CYS A 211 -2.38 14.60 -13.31
N GLY A 212 -1.15 14.09 -13.28
CA GLY A 212 0.05 14.89 -13.27
C GLY A 212 1.24 14.20 -13.97
N PRO A 213 2.45 14.75 -13.85
CA PRO A 213 3.64 14.17 -14.47
C PRO A 213 3.91 12.71 -14.05
N LEU A 214 3.60 12.36 -12.80
CA LEU A 214 3.77 10.99 -12.30
C LEU A 214 2.78 10.03 -12.97
N THR A 215 1.53 10.44 -13.18
CA THR A 215 0.51 9.67 -13.91
C THR A 215 1.00 9.29 -15.30
N LEU A 216 1.61 10.25 -16.03
CA LEU A 216 2.18 9.99 -17.35
C LEU A 216 3.37 9.03 -17.30
N ARG A 217 4.29 9.17 -16.35
CA ARG A 217 5.42 8.24 -16.16
C ARG A 217 4.95 6.82 -15.86
N ARG A 218 3.90 6.66 -15.03
CA ARG A 218 3.26 5.36 -14.77
C ARG A 218 2.69 4.74 -16.05
N LEU A 219 2.05 5.57 -16.88
CA LEU A 219 1.49 5.12 -18.14
C LEU A 219 2.59 4.69 -19.13
N ASP A 220 3.68 5.46 -19.23
CA ASP A 220 4.85 5.09 -20.03
C ASP A 220 5.43 3.74 -19.58
N TRP A 221 5.53 3.52 -18.27
CA TRP A 221 6.00 2.25 -17.70
C TRP A 221 5.06 1.09 -18.05
N LEU A 222 3.73 1.27 -17.92
CA LEU A 222 2.75 0.25 -18.30
C LEU A 222 2.84 -0.12 -19.77
N GLU A 223 2.95 0.87 -20.67
CA GLU A 223 3.12 0.61 -22.09
C GLU A 223 4.40 -0.17 -22.40
N GLN A 224 5.51 0.18 -21.74
CA GLN A 224 6.77 -0.56 -21.88
C GLN A 224 6.65 -1.99 -21.35
N ALA A 225 6.07 -2.18 -20.15
CA ALA A 225 5.85 -3.49 -19.57
C ALA A 225 5.01 -4.39 -20.49
N VAL A 226 3.95 -3.86 -21.09
CA VAL A 226 3.12 -4.60 -22.05
C VAL A 226 3.91 -4.94 -23.33
N ARG A 227 4.77 -4.03 -23.85
CA ARG A 227 5.57 -4.31 -25.05
C ARG A 227 6.63 -5.38 -24.83
N GLU A 228 7.30 -5.34 -23.68
CA GLU A 228 8.53 -6.12 -23.46
C GLU A 228 8.31 -7.35 -22.57
N HIS A 229 7.31 -7.30 -21.67
CA HIS A 229 7.09 -8.31 -20.63
C HIS A 229 5.67 -8.88 -20.59
N PHE A 230 4.90 -8.77 -21.67
CA PHE A 230 3.51 -9.24 -21.75
C PHE A 230 3.30 -10.68 -21.24
N PRO A 231 4.19 -11.68 -21.54
CA PRO A 231 4.01 -13.03 -21.00
C PRO A 231 4.02 -13.13 -19.47
N ALA A 232 4.71 -12.21 -18.78
CA ALA A 232 4.71 -12.16 -17.32
C ALA A 232 3.45 -11.51 -16.74
N LEU A 233 2.68 -10.78 -17.55
CA LEU A 233 1.49 -10.05 -17.14
C LEU A 233 0.19 -10.81 -17.41
N VAL A 234 0.13 -11.60 -18.48
CA VAL A 234 -1.11 -12.13 -19.08
C VAL A 234 -2.00 -12.91 -18.12
N ASP A 235 -1.41 -13.69 -17.23
CA ASP A 235 -2.14 -14.52 -16.28
C ASP A 235 -2.69 -13.74 -15.07
N ASN A 236 -2.30 -12.46 -14.96
CA ASN A 236 -2.59 -11.61 -13.80
C ASN A 236 -3.27 -10.28 -14.19
N LEU A 237 -3.78 -10.20 -15.40
CA LEU A 237 -4.53 -9.03 -15.87
C LEU A 237 -5.87 -8.90 -15.14
N ALA A 238 -6.33 -7.68 -14.96
CA ALA A 238 -7.66 -7.42 -14.41
C ALA A 238 -8.76 -8.05 -15.29
N PRO A 239 -9.92 -8.41 -14.72
CA PRO A 239 -11.00 -9.06 -15.48
C PRO A 239 -11.44 -8.31 -16.73
N ASP A 240 -11.39 -6.99 -16.71
CA ASP A 240 -11.73 -6.11 -17.82
C ASP A 240 -10.62 -5.97 -18.87
N GLU A 241 -9.43 -6.51 -18.60
CA GLU A 241 -8.26 -6.58 -19.49
C GLU A 241 -7.99 -8.00 -19.99
N ALA A 242 -8.52 -9.01 -19.27
CA ALA A 242 -8.36 -10.39 -19.62
C ALA A 242 -8.90 -10.66 -21.05
N GLY A 243 -8.05 -11.22 -21.90
CA GLY A 243 -8.43 -11.53 -23.28
C GLY A 243 -8.19 -10.42 -24.31
N LEU A 244 -7.76 -9.22 -23.90
CA LEU A 244 -7.44 -8.14 -24.87
C LEU A 244 -6.22 -8.45 -25.73
N GLY A 245 -5.32 -9.29 -25.25
CA GLY A 245 -3.99 -9.50 -25.87
C GLY A 245 -3.11 -8.24 -25.79
N GLN A 246 -1.85 -8.39 -26.22
CA GLN A 246 -0.87 -7.31 -26.14
C GLN A 246 -1.29 -6.04 -26.88
N ALA A 247 -1.77 -6.19 -28.13
CA ALA A 247 -2.21 -5.05 -28.95
C ALA A 247 -3.43 -4.33 -28.36
N GLY A 248 -4.40 -5.07 -27.85
CA GLY A 248 -5.60 -4.51 -27.23
C GLY A 248 -5.28 -3.75 -25.95
N LEU A 249 -4.34 -4.27 -25.12
CA LEU A 249 -3.87 -3.55 -23.94
C LEU A 249 -3.16 -2.23 -24.30
N LEU A 250 -2.27 -2.24 -25.29
CA LEU A 250 -1.61 -1.01 -25.73
C LEU A 250 -2.61 0.01 -26.25
N GLN A 251 -3.64 -0.42 -27.00
CA GLN A 251 -4.71 0.47 -27.44
C GLN A 251 -5.48 1.07 -26.26
N ARG A 252 -5.80 0.25 -25.24
CA ARG A 252 -6.48 0.70 -24.02
C ARG A 252 -5.65 1.73 -23.27
N LEU A 253 -4.36 1.47 -23.05
CA LEU A 253 -3.44 2.40 -22.39
C LEU A 253 -3.32 3.71 -23.15
N GLY A 254 -3.24 3.67 -24.49
CA GLY A 254 -3.31 4.86 -25.33
C GLY A 254 -4.59 5.68 -25.13
N GLY A 255 -5.74 5.03 -24.98
CA GLY A 255 -7.01 5.69 -24.66
C GLY A 255 -7.05 6.35 -23.28
N LEU A 256 -6.30 5.85 -22.27
CA LEU A 256 -6.16 6.51 -20.97
C LEU A 256 -5.29 7.77 -21.06
N ARG A 257 -4.33 7.81 -21.98
CA ARG A 257 -3.46 8.98 -22.20
C ARG A 257 -4.20 10.18 -22.77
N GLU A 258 -5.31 9.96 -23.46
CA GLU A 258 -6.13 11.00 -24.09
C GLU A 258 -7.17 11.61 -23.14
N GLN A 259 -7.38 11.01 -21.97
CA GLN A 259 -8.31 11.49 -20.94
C GLN A 259 -7.64 12.49 -20.01
#